data_b19e0a7c90e4d829fc7a61f5fd127c6e
#
_entry.id   b19e0a7c90e4d829fc7a61f5fd127c6e
#
_cell.length_a   1.000
_cell.length_b   1.000
_cell.length_c   1.000
_cell.angle_alpha   90.00
_cell.angle_beta   90.00
_cell.angle_gamma   90.00
#
_symmetry.space_group_name_H-M   'P 1'
#
loop_
_entity.id
_entity.type
_entity.pdbx_description
1 polymer ?
#
loop_
_entity_poly.entity_id
_entity_poly.type
_entity_poly.pdbx_seq_one_letter_code
_entity_poly.pdbx_strand_id
1 'polypeptide(L)' 'MATAAAARGPKQFTFSWEGRDKAGKTIRGELRAVSEAAVNATLRRQGIVVQKVKPVKTRGG' A
#
# COMPACT_ATOMS: atom_id res chain seq x y z
N MET A 1 6.14 16.09 13.00
CA MET A 1 6.81 15.83 13.11
C MET A 1 7.50 14.67 13.00
N ALA A 2 7.53 13.89 13.57
CA ALA A 2 8.21 12.72 13.50
C ALA A 2 8.10 12.03 12.23
N THR A 3 7.24 12.38 11.47
CA THR A 3 7.10 11.72 10.26
C THR A 3 8.31 11.73 9.48
N ALA A 4 9.04 12.71 9.54
CA ALA A 4 10.20 12.77 8.71
C ALA A 4 11.12 11.64 9.04
N ALA A 5 11.23 11.35 10.24
CA ALA A 5 12.14 10.33 10.61
C ALA A 5 11.78 9.03 9.98
N ALA A 6 10.55 8.81 9.91
CA ALA A 6 10.14 7.57 9.37
C ALA A 6 10.63 7.41 7.97
N ALA A 7 10.71 8.45 7.31
CA ALA A 7 11.07 8.36 5.95
C ALA A 7 12.42 7.78 5.78
N ARG A 8 13.30 7.87 6.74
CA ARG A 8 14.54 7.43 6.50
C ARG A 8 14.66 6.07 6.76
N GLY A 9 13.88 5.39 7.22
CA GLY A 9 14.07 4.04 7.53
C GLY A 9 14.31 3.21 6.32
N PRO A 10 13.76 2.03 6.33
CA PRO A 10 14.00 1.07 5.28
C PRO A 10 13.44 1.57 3.99
N LYS A 11 13.89 1.04 2.92
CA LYS A 11 13.43 1.43 1.65
C LYS A 11 12.00 1.11 1.50
N GLN A 12 11.22 1.99 1.03
CA GLN A 12 9.84 1.76 0.79
C GLN A 12 9.57 1.78 -0.68
N PHE A 13 8.66 0.96 -1.11
CA PHE A 13 8.32 0.92 -2.52
C PHE A 13 6.85 1.28 -2.66
N THR A 14 6.46 1.74 -3.79
CA THR A 14 5.07 2.07 -4.03
C THR A 14 4.44 0.83 -4.62
N PHE A 15 3.30 0.46 -4.09
CA PHE A 15 2.61 -0.69 -4.61
C PHE A 15 1.24 -0.26 -5.09
N SER A 16 0.84 -0.82 -6.20
CA SER A 16 -0.46 -0.53 -6.74
C SER A 16 -1.32 -1.71 -6.34
N TRP A 17 -2.46 -1.49 -5.78
CA TRP A 17 -3.29 -2.56 -5.32
C TRP A 17 -4.73 -2.42 -5.79
N GLU A 18 -5.42 -3.53 -5.79
CA GLU A 18 -6.78 -3.53 -6.22
C GLU A 18 -7.53 -4.45 -5.28
N GLY A 19 -8.66 -4.08 -4.81
CA GLY A 19 -9.40 -4.91 -3.88
C GLY A 19 -10.83 -4.46 -3.81
N ARG A 20 -11.55 -4.98 -2.82
CA ARG A 20 -12.93 -4.61 -2.64
C ARG A 20 -13.16 -4.16 -1.23
N ASP A 21 -14.02 -3.19 -1.06
CA ASP A 21 -14.26 -2.70 0.28
C ASP A 21 -15.41 -3.51 0.87
N LYS A 22 -15.86 -3.14 2.03
CA LYS A 22 -16.93 -3.85 2.64
C LYS A 22 -18.19 -3.82 1.86
N ALA A 23 -18.41 -2.86 1.09
CA ALA A 23 -19.62 -2.74 0.32
C ALA A 23 -19.54 -3.59 -0.94
N GLY A 24 -18.43 -4.19 -1.18
CA GLY A 24 -18.30 -4.98 -2.37
C GLY A 24 -17.89 -4.20 -3.59
N LYS A 25 -17.46 -2.96 -3.42
CA LYS A 25 -17.07 -2.20 -4.53
C LYS A 25 -15.63 -2.39 -4.85
N THR A 26 -15.29 -2.47 -6.08
CA THR A 26 -13.89 -2.62 -6.49
C THR A 26 -13.22 -1.28 -6.41
N ILE A 27 -12.13 -1.24 -5.69
CA ILE A 27 -11.38 0.01 -5.58
C ILE A 27 -9.93 -0.29 -5.84
N ARG A 28 -9.19 0.71 -6.20
CA ARG A 28 -7.80 0.54 -6.42
C ARG A 28 -7.07 1.75 -5.96
N GLY A 29 -5.81 1.66 -5.72
CA GLY A 29 -5.03 2.80 -5.29
C GLY A 29 -3.59 2.42 -5.20
N GLU A 30 -2.82 3.27 -4.56
CA GLU A 30 -1.42 3.02 -4.40
C GLU A 30 -1.04 3.23 -2.96
N LEU A 31 -0.07 2.51 -2.51
CA LEU A 31 0.33 2.59 -1.13
C LEU A 31 1.82 2.32 -1.02
N ARG A 32 2.51 3.00 -0.15
CA ARG A 32 3.90 2.77 0.02
C ARG A 32 4.12 1.82 1.15
N ALA A 33 4.94 0.87 0.96
CA ALA A 33 5.22 -0.12 1.99
C ALA A 33 6.54 -0.78 1.70
N VAL A 34 7.04 -1.49 2.66
CA VAL A 34 8.31 -2.16 2.49
C VAL A 34 8.11 -3.47 1.74
N SER A 35 6.93 -3.98 1.71
CA SER A 35 6.69 -5.20 0.97
C SER A 35 5.20 -5.41 0.75
N GLU A 36 4.87 -6.39 -0.05
CA GLU A 36 3.48 -6.66 -0.34
C GLU A 36 2.74 -7.05 0.91
N ALA A 37 3.40 -7.77 1.79
CA ALA A 37 2.75 -8.18 3.01
C ALA A 37 2.32 -6.96 3.80
N ALA A 38 3.13 -5.92 3.79
CA ALA A 38 2.79 -4.73 4.52
C ALA A 38 1.58 -4.05 3.89
N VAL A 39 1.48 -4.09 2.58
CA VAL A 39 0.36 -3.49 1.90
C VAL A 39 -0.90 -4.25 2.27
N ASN A 40 -0.84 -5.57 2.22
CA ASN A 40 -1.98 -6.36 2.56
C ASN A 40 -2.43 -6.09 3.99
N ALA A 41 -1.50 -6.06 4.90
CA ALA A 41 -1.86 -5.83 6.28
C ALA A 41 -2.55 -4.49 6.47
N THR A 42 -2.02 -3.47 5.82
CA THR A 42 -2.60 -2.16 5.95
C THR A 42 -4.01 -2.11 5.41
N LEU A 43 -4.21 -2.71 4.26
CA LEU A 43 -5.53 -2.68 3.66
C LEU A 43 -6.53 -3.53 4.42
N ARG A 44 -6.07 -4.64 4.97
CA ARG A 44 -6.98 -5.46 5.73
C ARG A 44 -7.44 -4.72 6.95
N ARG A 45 -6.59 -3.92 7.55
CA ARG A 45 -6.99 -3.18 8.71
C ARG A 45 -8.08 -2.20 8.34
N GLN A 46 -8.13 -1.75 7.14
CA GLN A 46 -9.14 -0.82 6.73
C GLN A 46 -10.39 -1.53 6.24
N GLY A 47 -10.40 -2.83 6.28
CA GLY A 47 -11.57 -3.55 5.84
C GLY A 47 -11.60 -3.81 4.35
N ILE A 48 -10.48 -3.72 3.71
CA ILE A 48 -10.44 -3.93 2.28
C ILE A 48 -9.88 -5.30 1.96
N VAL A 49 -10.50 -5.97 1.04
CA VAL A 49 -10.04 -7.29 0.66
C VAL A 49 -9.18 -7.10 -0.56
N VAL A 50 -7.90 -7.31 -0.41
CA VAL A 50 -6.97 -7.10 -1.49
C VAL A 50 -7.01 -8.25 -2.48
N GLN A 51 -7.14 -7.94 -3.74
CA GLN A 51 -7.16 -8.96 -4.75
C GLN A 51 -5.88 -8.97 -5.56
N LYS A 52 -5.27 -7.85 -5.76
CA LYS A 52 -4.03 -7.79 -6.47
C LYS A 52 -3.12 -6.74 -5.93
N VAL A 53 -1.84 -6.99 -5.92
CA VAL A 53 -0.87 -6.02 -5.47
C VAL A 53 0.33 -6.17 -6.38
N LYS A 54 0.86 -5.09 -6.88
CA LYS A 54 2.07 -5.19 -7.63
C LYS A 54 2.95 -4.01 -7.40
N PRO A 55 4.22 -4.17 -7.45
CA PRO A 55 5.16 -3.08 -7.19
C PRO A 55 5.20 -2.13 -8.37
N VAL A 56 5.25 -0.86 -8.06
CA VAL A 56 5.29 0.15 -9.08
C VAL A 56 6.57 0.91 -8.86
N LYS A 57 7.40 1.05 -9.91
CA LYS A 57 8.58 1.76 -9.75
C LYS A 57 8.30 3.19 -9.68
N THR A 58 8.59 3.85 -8.68
CA THR A 58 8.35 5.23 -8.54
C THR A 58 9.52 5.96 -8.98
N ARG A 59 9.47 6.82 -9.86
CA ARG A 59 10.52 7.50 -10.34
C ARG A 59 10.83 8.44 -9.44
N GLY A 60 10.64 8.65 -8.49
CA GLY A 60 11.04 9.43 -7.53
C GLY A 60 11.53 10.68 -8.02
N GLY A 61 11.84 10.86 -8.64
CA GLY A 61 12.33 12.04 -9.08
C GLY A 61 12.79 12.76 -8.73
#